data_647bd2fa4c270c216bc91d23e99a7ca5
#
_entry.id   647bd2fa4c270c216bc91d23e99a7ca5
#
_cell.length_a   1.000
_cell.length_b   1.000
_cell.length_c   1.000
_cell.angle_alpha   90.00
_cell.angle_beta   90.00
_cell.angle_gamma   90.00
#
_symmetry.space_group_name_H-M   'P 1'
#
loop_
_entity.id
_entity.type
_entity.pdbx_description
1 polymer ?
#
loop_
_entity_poly.entity_id
_entity_poly.type
_entity_poly.pdbx_seq_one_letter_code
_entity_poly.pdbx_strand_id
1 'polypeptide(L)'
;MDTRALLAEERVRFHQELIDKGVIGFTAKKNKLNMAAVPSNADVDSAPSLEIADQIMRMVLDESQMMPHKPLSGQTLGKEFELAVGDFVRETFPKLQHIRPGKWNVERLGNASVTKEGSFSQYQHLADIDRIVLSTPELKAALGNDYVVAPDVIVARNLMSDDEINDGIHVVDESVGTYADLRDGEGRRPILHASISAKWTMRSDRAQNSRTEALNLIRNRKGRTPHIVIVTGEPLPSRIASLALGTGDIDCLYHAFLYELIEAVDNLPGREDSAEMVHTLVDGKRLKDITDLPLDLSV
;
A
#
# COMPACT_ATOMS: atom_id res chain seq x y z
N MET A 1 15.08 30.67 -2.39
CA MET A 1 14.77 29.37 -2.98
C MET A 1 13.48 28.94 -2.34
N ASP A 2 12.42 28.89 -3.11
CA ASP A 2 11.12 28.36 -2.66
C ASP A 2 11.30 26.84 -2.61
N THR A 3 11.64 26.31 -1.46
CA THR A 3 11.84 24.86 -1.27
C THR A 3 10.47 24.25 -1.00
N ARG A 4 9.86 23.70 -2.04
CA ARG A 4 8.66 22.89 -1.89
C ARG A 4 8.94 21.75 -0.90
N ALA A 5 7.95 21.35 -0.11
CA ALA A 5 8.10 20.22 0.81
C ALA A 5 8.37 18.91 0.03
N LEU A 6 9.25 18.05 0.54
CA LEU A 6 9.58 16.75 -0.06
C LEU A 6 8.33 15.95 -0.48
N LEU A 7 7.37 15.82 0.42
CA LEU A 7 6.16 15.03 0.16
C LEU A 7 5.27 15.66 -0.92
N ALA A 8 5.28 16.99 -1.06
CA ALA A 8 4.57 17.67 -2.13
C ALA A 8 5.24 17.47 -3.50
N GLU A 9 6.58 17.48 -3.55
CA GLU A 9 7.33 17.18 -4.78
C GLU A 9 7.16 15.73 -5.20
N GLU A 10 7.26 14.80 -4.27
CA GLU A 10 7.12 13.37 -4.58
C GLU A 10 5.66 12.99 -4.92
N ARG A 11 4.63 13.69 -4.38
CA ARG A 11 3.23 13.52 -4.81
C ARG A 11 3.04 13.92 -6.28
N VAL A 12 3.61 15.05 -6.67
CA VAL A 12 3.56 15.49 -8.08
C VAL A 12 4.27 14.49 -8.98
N ARG A 13 5.45 13.98 -8.58
CA ARG A 13 6.19 12.96 -9.33
C ARG A 13 5.38 11.66 -9.44
N PHE A 14 4.77 11.20 -8.36
CA PHE A 14 3.92 10.02 -8.32
C PHE A 14 2.74 10.13 -9.30
N HIS A 15 2.03 11.27 -9.31
CA HIS A 15 0.95 11.51 -10.28
C HIS A 15 1.47 11.55 -11.72
N GLN A 16 2.60 12.24 -11.96
CA GLN A 16 3.18 12.32 -13.30
C GLN A 16 3.60 10.95 -13.82
N GLU A 17 4.23 10.11 -13.00
CA GLU A 17 4.57 8.74 -13.37
C GLU A 17 3.34 7.93 -13.77
N LEU A 18 2.25 8.01 -13.01
CA LEU A 18 1.00 7.33 -13.32
C LEU A 18 0.36 7.84 -14.62
N ILE A 19 0.49 9.14 -14.92
CA ILE A 19 0.04 9.74 -16.18
C ILE A 19 0.90 9.20 -17.34
N ASP A 20 2.21 9.26 -17.23
CA ASP A 20 3.16 8.81 -18.27
C ASP A 20 2.99 7.32 -18.61
N LYS A 21 2.62 6.51 -17.61
CA LYS A 21 2.33 5.08 -17.77
C LYS A 21 0.89 4.81 -18.29
N GLY A 22 0.05 5.84 -18.41
CA GLY A 22 -1.34 5.71 -18.83
C GLY A 22 -2.23 5.01 -17.79
N VAL A 23 -1.82 5.01 -16.52
CA VAL A 23 -2.66 4.55 -15.39
C VAL A 23 -3.72 5.59 -15.07
N ILE A 24 -3.31 6.87 -14.97
CA ILE A 24 -4.20 8.02 -14.87
C ILE A 24 -4.52 8.49 -16.29
N GLY A 25 -5.81 8.68 -16.59
CA GLY A 25 -6.24 9.20 -17.89
C GLY A 25 -7.65 8.80 -18.25
N PHE A 26 -8.05 9.15 -19.46
CA PHE A 26 -9.32 8.81 -20.04
C PHE A 26 -9.20 7.70 -21.08
N THR A 27 -10.23 6.88 -21.20
CA THR A 27 -10.29 5.77 -22.16
C THR A 27 -11.63 5.76 -22.90
N ALA A 28 -11.65 5.32 -24.15
CA ALA A 28 -12.88 5.15 -24.90
C ALA A 28 -13.53 3.78 -24.56
N LYS A 29 -14.52 3.80 -23.68
CA LYS A 29 -15.27 2.58 -23.26
C LYS A 29 -16.77 2.87 -23.22
N LYS A 30 -17.58 1.85 -23.52
CA LYS A 30 -19.01 1.88 -23.21
C LYS A 30 -19.22 2.04 -21.71
N ASN A 31 -20.12 2.93 -21.32
CA ASN A 31 -20.38 3.21 -19.91
C ASN A 31 -21.85 3.60 -19.69
N LYS A 32 -22.30 3.55 -18.45
CA LYS A 32 -23.70 3.78 -18.05
C LYS A 32 -24.21 5.20 -18.37
N LEU A 33 -23.32 6.19 -18.35
CA LEU A 33 -23.68 7.60 -18.60
C LEU A 33 -23.50 8.03 -20.04
N ASN A 34 -23.08 7.13 -20.95
CA ASN A 34 -22.75 7.43 -22.35
C ASN A 34 -21.70 8.56 -22.51
N MET A 35 -20.76 8.66 -21.57
CA MET A 35 -19.63 9.60 -21.65
C MET A 35 -18.74 9.19 -22.84
N ALA A 36 -18.26 10.18 -23.60
CA ALA A 36 -17.34 9.98 -24.71
C ALA A 36 -15.95 9.48 -24.26
N ALA A 37 -15.54 9.87 -23.06
CA ALA A 37 -14.29 9.50 -22.42
C ALA A 37 -14.57 9.04 -20.98
N VAL A 38 -13.97 7.93 -20.56
CA VAL A 38 -14.19 7.30 -19.27
C VAL A 38 -12.90 7.31 -18.47
N PRO A 39 -12.91 7.82 -17.22
CA PRO A 39 -11.76 7.77 -16.33
C PRO A 39 -11.24 6.33 -16.14
N SER A 40 -9.94 6.15 -16.09
CA SER A 40 -9.29 4.84 -16.06
C SER A 40 -9.60 4.03 -14.78
N ASN A 41 -9.90 4.70 -13.66
CA ASN A 41 -10.26 4.11 -12.37
C ASN A 41 -11.77 3.97 -12.16
N ALA A 42 -12.61 4.46 -13.07
CA ALA A 42 -14.06 4.39 -12.92
C ALA A 42 -14.62 2.99 -13.17
N ASP A 43 -15.67 2.65 -12.43
CA ASP A 43 -16.53 1.53 -12.75
C ASP A 43 -17.57 1.98 -13.80
N VAL A 44 -17.47 1.40 -15.00
CA VAL A 44 -18.31 1.78 -16.16
C VAL A 44 -19.80 1.56 -15.94
N ASP A 45 -20.19 0.69 -15.02
CA ASP A 45 -21.56 0.33 -14.69
C ASP A 45 -22.11 1.13 -13.50
N SER A 46 -21.30 2.00 -12.89
CA SER A 46 -21.66 2.82 -11.72
C SER A 46 -21.64 4.31 -12.06
N ALA A 47 -22.81 4.96 -12.10
CA ALA A 47 -22.90 6.40 -12.33
C ALA A 47 -22.12 7.22 -11.29
N PRO A 48 -22.23 6.98 -9.96
CA PRO A 48 -21.43 7.67 -8.97
C PRO A 48 -19.92 7.53 -9.18
N SER A 49 -19.46 6.32 -9.52
CA SER A 49 -18.04 6.08 -9.79
C SER A 49 -17.54 6.88 -11.00
N LEU A 50 -18.33 6.93 -12.07
CA LEU A 50 -18.02 7.68 -13.28
C LEU A 50 -17.92 9.19 -13.00
N GLU A 51 -18.90 9.76 -12.30
CA GLU A 51 -18.96 11.19 -12.00
C GLU A 51 -17.83 11.64 -11.07
N ILE A 52 -17.60 10.91 -9.98
CA ILE A 52 -16.53 11.25 -9.02
C ILE A 52 -15.15 11.10 -9.69
N ALA A 53 -14.94 10.01 -10.43
CA ALA A 53 -13.69 9.78 -11.13
C ALA A 53 -13.43 10.84 -12.21
N ASP A 54 -14.46 11.31 -12.94
CA ASP A 54 -14.33 12.37 -13.94
C ASP A 54 -13.85 13.69 -13.32
N GLN A 55 -14.42 14.07 -12.16
CA GLN A 55 -13.98 15.24 -11.43
C GLN A 55 -12.53 15.12 -10.97
N ILE A 56 -12.15 13.98 -10.35
CA ILE A 56 -10.77 13.74 -9.91
C ILE A 56 -9.80 13.88 -11.10
N MET A 57 -10.09 13.23 -12.23
CA MET A 57 -9.20 13.24 -13.39
C MET A 57 -9.04 14.65 -13.97
N ARG A 58 -10.12 15.47 -13.97
CA ARG A 58 -10.05 16.86 -14.44
C ARG A 58 -9.25 17.79 -13.54
N MET A 59 -9.11 17.47 -12.26
CA MET A 59 -8.25 18.21 -11.33
C MET A 59 -6.78 17.83 -11.46
N VAL A 60 -6.50 16.58 -11.84
CA VAL A 60 -5.14 16.04 -11.92
C VAL A 60 -4.50 16.20 -13.29
N LEU A 61 -5.30 16.20 -14.37
CA LEU A 61 -4.84 16.22 -15.76
C LEU A 61 -4.93 17.60 -16.38
N ASP A 62 -3.91 17.96 -17.15
CA ASP A 62 -3.96 19.11 -18.05
C ASP A 62 -4.86 18.81 -19.26
N GLU A 63 -5.35 19.86 -19.94
CA GLU A 63 -6.22 19.73 -21.13
C GLU A 63 -5.64 18.79 -22.22
N SER A 64 -4.32 18.84 -22.44
CA SER A 64 -3.64 17.98 -23.41
C SER A 64 -3.62 16.50 -23.03
N GLN A 65 -3.72 16.19 -21.74
CA GLN A 65 -3.71 14.83 -21.16
C GLN A 65 -5.12 14.22 -21.08
N MET A 66 -6.18 15.03 -21.31
CA MET A 66 -7.56 14.55 -21.27
C MET A 66 -8.01 13.78 -22.52
N MET A 67 -7.17 13.68 -23.54
CA MET A 67 -7.48 12.93 -24.74
C MET A 67 -7.55 11.41 -24.43
N PRO A 68 -8.64 10.72 -24.82
CA PRO A 68 -8.80 9.30 -24.56
C PRO A 68 -7.70 8.47 -25.22
N HIS A 69 -7.06 7.62 -24.45
CA HIS A 69 -6.07 6.66 -24.93
C HIS A 69 -6.62 5.23 -24.96
N LYS A 70 -5.85 4.31 -25.55
CA LYS A 70 -6.21 2.88 -25.55
C LYS A 70 -6.20 2.35 -24.11
N PRO A 71 -7.27 1.68 -23.66
CA PRO A 71 -7.33 1.16 -22.30
C PRO A 71 -6.25 0.09 -22.07
N LEU A 72 -5.55 0.21 -20.95
CA LEU A 72 -4.65 -0.83 -20.46
C LEU A 72 -5.45 -2.00 -19.87
N SER A 73 -4.85 -3.19 -19.82
CA SER A 73 -5.44 -4.31 -19.09
C SER A 73 -5.48 -4.01 -17.59
N GLY A 74 -6.48 -4.57 -16.87
CA GLY A 74 -6.55 -4.41 -15.42
C GLY A 74 -5.30 -4.91 -14.68
N GLN A 75 -4.64 -5.94 -15.22
CA GLN A 75 -3.38 -6.46 -14.69
C GLN A 75 -2.23 -5.46 -14.89
N THR A 76 -2.15 -4.84 -16.06
CA THR A 76 -1.14 -3.81 -16.34
C THR A 76 -1.35 -2.58 -15.44
N LEU A 77 -2.59 -2.10 -15.33
CA LEU A 77 -2.94 -0.98 -14.44
C LEU A 77 -2.52 -1.24 -13.00
N GLY A 78 -2.85 -2.44 -12.47
CA GLY A 78 -2.45 -2.85 -11.12
C GLY A 78 -0.94 -2.85 -10.95
N LYS A 79 -0.22 -3.46 -11.89
CA LYS A 79 1.24 -3.56 -11.85
C LYS A 79 1.93 -2.19 -11.88
N GLU A 80 1.52 -1.29 -12.77
CA GLU A 80 2.12 0.05 -12.87
C GLU A 80 1.79 0.89 -11.61
N PHE A 81 0.59 0.74 -11.05
CA PHE A 81 0.23 1.39 -9.78
C PHE A 81 1.07 0.87 -8.61
N GLU A 82 1.27 -0.45 -8.49
CA GLU A 82 2.16 -1.06 -7.49
C GLU A 82 3.61 -0.54 -7.60
N LEU A 83 4.11 -0.36 -8.84
CA LEU A 83 5.45 0.20 -9.09
C LEU A 83 5.54 1.64 -8.56
N ALA A 84 4.60 2.49 -8.96
CA ALA A 84 4.59 3.90 -8.56
C ALA A 84 4.46 4.06 -7.02
N VAL A 85 3.60 3.25 -6.36
CA VAL A 85 3.50 3.24 -4.89
C VAL A 85 4.82 2.82 -4.25
N GLY A 86 5.49 1.78 -4.76
CA GLY A 86 6.79 1.35 -4.27
C GLY A 86 7.87 2.42 -4.43
N ASP A 87 7.89 3.11 -5.57
CA ASP A 87 8.84 4.19 -5.83
C ASP A 87 8.56 5.42 -4.95
N PHE A 88 7.28 5.80 -4.76
CA PHE A 88 6.91 6.87 -3.84
C PHE A 88 7.40 6.59 -2.41
N VAL A 89 7.17 5.39 -1.88
CA VAL A 89 7.62 5.02 -0.52
C VAL A 89 9.14 5.00 -0.44
N ARG A 90 9.84 4.52 -1.47
CA ARG A 90 11.31 4.46 -1.53
C ARG A 90 11.94 5.85 -1.56
N GLU A 91 11.32 6.79 -2.26
CA GLU A 91 11.80 8.16 -2.39
C GLU A 91 11.40 9.07 -1.22
N THR A 92 10.56 8.60 -0.31
CA THR A 92 10.09 9.39 0.83
C THR A 92 10.52 8.85 2.18
N PHE A 93 10.04 7.68 2.60
CA PHE A 93 10.21 7.16 3.96
C PHE A 93 11.70 7.03 4.39
N PRO A 94 12.62 6.44 3.58
CA PRO A 94 14.02 6.33 3.99
C PRO A 94 14.74 7.67 4.15
N LYS A 95 14.20 8.76 3.60
CA LYS A 95 14.76 10.12 3.77
C LYS A 95 14.39 10.75 5.12
N LEU A 96 13.48 10.15 5.88
CA LEU A 96 13.03 10.64 7.18
C LEU A 96 13.91 10.16 8.35
N GLN A 97 15.22 9.98 8.13
CA GLN A 97 16.17 9.49 9.14
C GLN A 97 16.17 10.33 10.44
N HIS A 98 15.90 11.62 10.35
CA HIS A 98 15.83 12.51 11.52
C HIS A 98 14.58 12.29 12.38
N ILE A 99 13.52 11.65 11.82
CA ILE A 99 12.28 11.28 12.53
C ILE A 99 12.35 9.81 12.95
N ARG A 100 12.75 8.94 12.02
CA ARG A 100 12.82 7.49 12.23
C ARG A 100 14.18 6.94 11.79
N PRO A 101 15.21 7.01 12.64
CA PRO A 101 16.53 6.46 12.32
C PRO A 101 16.48 4.95 12.08
N GLY A 102 17.18 4.48 11.06
CA GLY A 102 17.30 3.06 10.77
C GLY A 102 17.84 2.76 9.38
N LYS A 103 18.25 1.51 9.16
CA LYS A 103 18.61 0.99 7.84
C LYS A 103 17.37 0.44 7.17
N TRP A 104 16.67 1.27 6.42
CA TRP A 104 15.41 0.92 5.77
C TRP A 104 15.62 0.41 4.36
N ASN A 105 14.90 -0.65 4.01
CA ASN A 105 14.83 -1.20 2.67
C ASN A 105 13.37 -1.23 2.22
N VAL A 106 13.09 -0.69 1.02
CA VAL A 106 11.76 -0.70 0.40
C VAL A 106 11.83 -1.59 -0.84
N GLU A 107 11.10 -2.68 -0.82
CA GLU A 107 11.08 -3.65 -1.90
C GLU A 107 9.65 -3.88 -2.42
N ARG A 108 9.56 -4.10 -3.72
CA ARG A 108 8.37 -4.65 -4.36
C ARG A 108 8.53 -6.17 -4.46
N LEU A 109 7.58 -6.92 -3.92
CA LEU A 109 7.68 -8.39 -3.89
C LEU A 109 7.14 -9.04 -5.17
N GLY A 110 6.12 -8.50 -5.81
CA GLY A 110 5.49 -9.12 -7.00
C GLY A 110 4.99 -10.55 -6.72
N ASN A 111 4.77 -11.33 -7.77
CA ASN A 111 4.24 -12.69 -7.67
C ASN A 111 5.20 -13.73 -7.05
N ALA A 112 6.45 -13.36 -6.73
CA ALA A 112 7.46 -14.28 -6.18
C ALA A 112 7.45 -14.37 -4.64
N SER A 113 6.40 -13.90 -3.98
CA SER A 113 6.36 -13.57 -2.57
C SER A 113 6.31 -14.77 -1.60
N VAL A 114 5.84 -15.93 -2.02
CA VAL A 114 5.63 -17.11 -1.15
C VAL A 114 6.89 -17.54 -0.38
N THR A 115 8.06 -17.31 -0.96
CA THR A 115 9.35 -17.63 -0.33
C THR A 115 9.93 -16.48 0.49
N LYS A 116 9.39 -15.27 0.37
CA LYS A 116 9.96 -14.06 1.00
C LYS A 116 9.41 -13.75 2.39
N GLU A 117 8.28 -14.30 2.81
CA GLU A 117 7.77 -14.12 4.17
C GLU A 117 8.69 -14.72 5.21
N GLY A 118 9.23 -15.92 4.96
CA GLY A 118 10.29 -16.50 5.77
C GLY A 118 11.61 -15.71 5.75
N SER A 119 11.69 -14.63 4.96
CA SER A 119 12.85 -13.74 4.92
C SER A 119 12.84 -12.68 6.02
N PHE A 120 11.79 -12.59 6.84
CA PHE A 120 11.67 -11.65 7.96
C PHE A 120 11.62 -12.38 9.29
N SER A 121 12.19 -11.76 10.34
CA SER A 121 12.28 -12.35 11.68
C SER A 121 10.93 -12.84 12.20
N GLN A 122 9.87 -12.07 11.99
CA GLN A 122 8.52 -12.42 12.46
C GLN A 122 7.94 -13.68 11.80
N TYR A 123 8.40 -14.02 10.59
CA TYR A 123 7.83 -15.08 9.74
C TYR A 123 8.82 -16.20 9.40
N GLN A 124 10.01 -16.18 9.98
CA GLN A 124 11.07 -17.16 9.69
C GLN A 124 10.59 -18.62 9.91
N HIS A 125 9.78 -18.85 10.94
CA HIS A 125 9.22 -20.18 11.24
C HIS A 125 8.28 -20.71 10.14
N LEU A 126 7.69 -19.85 9.30
CA LEU A 126 6.85 -20.29 8.17
C LEU A 126 7.70 -20.96 7.08
N ALA A 127 8.91 -20.46 6.85
CA ALA A 127 9.85 -21.12 5.93
C ALA A 127 10.27 -22.54 6.42
N ASP A 128 10.35 -22.72 7.72
CA ASP A 128 10.65 -24.04 8.31
C ASP A 128 9.44 -24.97 8.16
N ILE A 129 8.22 -24.47 8.39
CA ILE A 129 6.98 -25.20 8.15
C ILE A 129 6.86 -25.60 6.67
N ASP A 130 7.09 -24.67 5.74
CA ASP A 130 7.05 -24.95 4.30
C ASP A 130 8.01 -26.07 3.90
N ARG A 131 9.23 -26.06 4.43
CA ARG A 131 10.22 -27.09 4.15
C ARG A 131 9.74 -28.48 4.59
N ILE A 132 9.09 -28.57 5.76
CA ILE A 132 8.53 -29.80 6.29
C ILE A 132 7.31 -30.24 5.48
N VAL A 133 6.41 -29.30 5.15
CA VAL A 133 5.19 -29.56 4.38
C VAL A 133 5.51 -30.04 2.96
N LEU A 134 6.54 -29.46 2.32
CA LEU A 134 6.99 -29.92 0.99
C LEU A 134 7.50 -31.36 0.99
N SER A 135 8.02 -31.84 2.12
CA SER A 135 8.49 -33.22 2.28
C SER A 135 7.41 -34.22 2.73
N THR A 136 6.19 -33.73 3.07
CA THR A 136 5.12 -34.55 3.66
C THR A 136 3.77 -34.23 3.04
N PRO A 137 3.31 -34.99 2.00
CA PRO A 137 2.07 -34.67 1.25
C PRO A 137 0.82 -34.57 2.13
N GLU A 138 0.73 -35.37 3.20
CA GLU A 138 -0.40 -35.37 4.13
C GLU A 138 -0.49 -34.06 4.92
N LEU A 139 0.64 -33.48 5.33
CA LEU A 139 0.69 -32.18 5.99
C LEU A 139 0.30 -31.05 5.04
N LYS A 140 0.69 -31.13 3.77
CA LYS A 140 0.30 -30.18 2.75
C LYS A 140 -1.21 -30.15 2.55
N ALA A 141 -1.86 -31.31 2.55
CA ALA A 141 -3.31 -31.42 2.44
C ALA A 141 -4.04 -30.89 3.69
N ALA A 142 -3.44 -31.04 4.87
CA ALA A 142 -4.05 -30.62 6.14
C ALA A 142 -3.90 -29.12 6.44
N LEU A 143 -2.75 -28.52 6.09
CA LEU A 143 -2.43 -27.12 6.42
C LEU A 143 -2.88 -26.14 5.34
N GLY A 144 -3.10 -26.59 4.11
CA GLY A 144 -3.43 -25.70 3.00
C GLY A 144 -2.32 -24.68 2.69
N ASN A 145 -2.69 -23.57 2.05
CA ASN A 145 -1.79 -22.45 1.76
C ASN A 145 -2.24 -21.16 2.49
N ASP A 146 -3.05 -21.27 3.54
CA ASP A 146 -3.70 -20.13 4.20
C ASP A 146 -2.72 -19.23 4.98
N TYR A 147 -1.47 -19.64 5.11
CA TYR A 147 -0.40 -18.87 5.76
C TYR A 147 0.42 -18.02 4.78
N VAL A 148 0.14 -18.13 3.48
CA VAL A 148 0.86 -17.38 2.44
C VAL A 148 0.28 -15.98 2.30
N VAL A 149 1.12 -14.96 2.46
CA VAL A 149 0.77 -13.56 2.20
C VAL A 149 1.73 -12.99 1.17
N ALA A 150 1.22 -12.21 0.24
CA ALA A 150 1.96 -11.63 -0.86
C ALA A 150 1.72 -10.11 -0.95
N PRO A 151 2.29 -9.30 -0.04
CA PRO A 151 2.17 -7.85 -0.13
C PRO A 151 2.81 -7.33 -1.41
N ASP A 152 2.22 -6.29 -1.98
CA ASP A 152 2.72 -5.70 -3.23
C ASP A 152 4.04 -4.96 -2.97
N VAL A 153 4.12 -4.19 -1.88
CA VAL A 153 5.31 -3.46 -1.44
C VAL A 153 5.56 -3.70 0.04
N ILE A 154 6.81 -3.83 0.43
CA ILE A 154 7.23 -3.96 1.83
C ILE A 154 8.23 -2.89 2.23
N VAL A 155 8.24 -2.56 3.52
CA VAL A 155 9.32 -1.83 4.18
C VAL A 155 9.94 -2.74 5.22
N ALA A 156 11.24 -2.96 5.13
CA ALA A 156 12.01 -3.77 6.07
C ALA A 156 13.04 -2.93 6.79
N ARG A 157 13.29 -3.25 8.05
CA ARG A 157 14.42 -2.73 8.82
C ARG A 157 15.54 -3.75 8.82
N ASN A 158 16.68 -3.39 8.26
CA ASN A 158 17.88 -4.20 8.31
C ASN A 158 18.43 -4.23 9.74
N LEU A 159 19.12 -5.31 10.08
CA LEU A 159 19.74 -5.50 11.37
C LEU A 159 20.95 -4.59 11.54
N MET A 160 21.38 -4.42 12.77
CA MET A 160 22.54 -3.60 13.13
C MET A 160 23.64 -4.49 13.73
N SER A 161 24.88 -4.27 13.31
CA SER A 161 26.05 -4.89 13.95
C SER A 161 26.23 -4.38 15.36
N ASP A 162 27.01 -5.10 16.17
CA ASP A 162 27.35 -4.66 17.53
C ASP A 162 28.08 -3.31 17.55
N ASP A 163 28.98 -3.08 16.59
CA ASP A 163 29.67 -1.80 16.45
C ASP A 163 28.70 -0.63 16.22
N GLU A 164 27.65 -0.86 15.41
CA GLU A 164 26.63 0.16 15.15
C GLU A 164 25.69 0.38 16.35
N ILE A 165 25.38 -0.68 17.09
CA ILE A 165 24.58 -0.58 18.33
C ILE A 165 25.36 0.13 19.42
N ASN A 166 26.67 -0.07 19.46
CA ASN A 166 27.59 0.51 20.45
C ASN A 166 28.13 1.89 20.05
N ASP A 167 27.66 2.45 18.94
CA ASP A 167 28.13 3.79 18.52
C ASP A 167 27.79 4.86 19.57
N GLY A 168 28.83 5.48 20.10
CA GLY A 168 28.77 6.53 21.15
C GLY A 168 28.51 6.04 22.58
N ILE A 169 27.93 4.85 22.79
CA ILE A 169 27.73 4.24 24.13
C ILE A 169 27.77 2.71 24.03
N HIS A 170 28.50 2.09 24.98
CA HIS A 170 28.56 0.62 25.05
C HIS A 170 27.22 0.03 25.54
N VAL A 171 26.42 -0.52 24.63
CA VAL A 171 25.03 -0.99 24.87
C VAL A 171 24.98 -2.49 24.99
N VAL A 172 25.71 -3.22 24.13
CA VAL A 172 25.68 -4.70 24.05
C VAL A 172 27.08 -5.29 24.04
N ASP A 173 27.19 -6.51 24.56
CA ASP A 173 28.35 -7.38 24.47
C ASP A 173 27.91 -8.84 24.24
N GLU A 174 28.80 -9.80 24.44
CA GLU A 174 28.50 -11.25 24.28
C GLU A 174 27.52 -11.78 25.33
N SER A 175 27.35 -11.08 26.46
CA SER A 175 26.55 -11.53 27.60
C SER A 175 25.14 -10.93 27.67
N VAL A 176 24.89 -9.80 26.99
CA VAL A 176 23.62 -9.06 27.07
C VAL A 176 23.05 -8.71 25.70
N GLY A 177 21.74 -8.58 25.61
CA GLY A 177 21.05 -8.26 24.36
C GLY A 177 21.16 -9.33 23.26
N THR A 178 21.57 -10.55 23.59
CA THR A 178 21.92 -11.61 22.65
C THR A 178 20.73 -12.13 21.83
N TYR A 179 19.48 -11.92 22.29
CA TYR A 179 18.25 -12.34 21.61
C TYR A 179 17.46 -11.18 21.01
N ALA A 180 18.01 -9.97 20.99
CA ALA A 180 17.31 -8.82 20.41
C ALA A 180 17.19 -8.96 18.88
N ASP A 181 15.98 -8.78 18.35
CA ASP A 181 15.71 -8.91 16.91
C ASP A 181 16.47 -7.93 16.04
N LEU A 182 16.84 -6.76 16.60
CA LEU A 182 17.59 -5.71 15.88
C LEU A 182 19.05 -6.05 15.66
N ARG A 183 19.63 -6.89 16.54
CA ARG A 183 21.06 -7.22 16.54
C ARG A 183 21.37 -8.22 15.43
N ASP A 184 22.35 -7.92 14.58
CA ASP A 184 22.77 -8.84 13.50
C ASP A 184 23.48 -10.07 14.03
N GLY A 185 23.40 -11.17 13.28
CA GLY A 185 24.02 -12.44 13.63
C GLY A 185 23.68 -13.55 12.65
N GLU A 186 24.35 -14.69 12.80
CA GLU A 186 24.17 -15.83 11.92
C GLU A 186 22.70 -16.34 11.91
N GLY A 187 22.13 -16.48 10.73
CA GLY A 187 20.76 -16.96 10.53
C GLY A 187 19.65 -15.97 10.87
N ARG A 188 19.99 -14.76 11.29
CA ARG A 188 19.01 -13.70 11.59
C ARG A 188 18.49 -13.03 10.33
N ARG A 189 17.28 -12.49 10.40
CA ARG A 189 16.54 -11.92 9.27
C ARG A 189 16.14 -10.48 9.55
N PRO A 190 16.04 -9.62 8.52
CA PRO A 190 15.45 -8.29 8.65
C PRO A 190 14.07 -8.32 9.32
N ILE A 191 13.68 -7.21 9.90
CA ILE A 191 12.37 -7.04 10.55
C ILE A 191 11.41 -6.43 9.53
N LEU A 192 10.27 -7.08 9.29
CA LEU A 192 9.21 -6.49 8.48
C LEU A 192 8.58 -5.32 9.24
N HIS A 193 8.73 -4.11 8.70
CA HIS A 193 8.18 -2.89 9.29
C HIS A 193 6.80 -2.57 8.77
N ALA A 194 6.59 -2.68 7.45
CA ALA A 194 5.30 -2.44 6.83
C ALA A 194 5.02 -3.41 5.67
N SER A 195 3.75 -3.76 5.54
CA SER A 195 3.13 -4.48 4.42
C SER A 195 2.14 -3.54 3.76
N ILE A 196 2.37 -3.21 2.49
CA ILE A 196 1.59 -2.24 1.73
C ILE A 196 0.95 -2.97 0.56
N SER A 197 -0.38 -3.00 0.53
CA SER A 197 -1.16 -3.53 -0.58
C SER A 197 -1.60 -2.38 -1.48
N ALA A 198 -1.23 -2.42 -2.77
CA ALA A 198 -1.54 -1.37 -3.73
C ALA A 198 -2.67 -1.83 -4.67
N LYS A 199 -3.83 -1.19 -4.61
CA LYS A 199 -5.02 -1.56 -5.39
C LYS A 199 -5.55 -0.36 -6.15
N TRP A 200 -5.28 -0.29 -7.47
CA TRP A 200 -5.74 0.81 -8.31
C TRP A 200 -7.24 1.05 -8.18
N THR A 201 -8.03 -0.04 -8.25
CA THR A 201 -9.47 -0.01 -8.00
C THR A 201 -9.87 -1.16 -7.09
N MET A 202 -10.92 -0.98 -6.32
CA MET A 202 -11.44 -1.95 -5.37
C MET A 202 -12.73 -2.60 -5.89
N ARG A 203 -12.66 -3.90 -6.21
CA ARG A 203 -13.84 -4.74 -6.39
C ARG A 203 -13.99 -5.64 -5.18
N SER A 204 -15.19 -6.19 -4.97
CA SER A 204 -15.52 -6.98 -3.77
C SER A 204 -14.56 -8.14 -3.50
N ASP A 205 -14.11 -8.84 -4.53
CA ASP A 205 -13.15 -9.93 -4.47
C ASP A 205 -11.77 -9.46 -4.01
N ARG A 206 -11.28 -8.31 -4.51
CA ARG A 206 -9.99 -7.73 -4.13
C ARG A 206 -10.00 -7.19 -2.69
N ALA A 207 -11.13 -6.64 -2.25
CA ALA A 207 -11.30 -6.19 -0.88
C ALA A 207 -11.19 -7.36 0.11
N GLN A 208 -11.84 -8.49 -0.18
CA GLN A 208 -11.76 -9.71 0.64
C GLN A 208 -10.34 -10.27 0.70
N ASN A 209 -9.63 -10.31 -0.44
CA ASN A 209 -8.25 -10.79 -0.48
C ASN A 209 -7.33 -9.95 0.40
N SER A 210 -7.42 -8.61 0.33
CA SER A 210 -6.60 -7.72 1.16
C SER A 210 -6.82 -7.94 2.66
N ARG A 211 -8.07 -8.18 3.10
CA ARG A 211 -8.36 -8.52 4.50
C ARG A 211 -7.79 -9.89 4.89
N THR A 212 -7.92 -10.88 4.04
CA THR A 212 -7.37 -12.22 4.29
C THR A 212 -5.85 -12.15 4.43
N GLU A 213 -5.17 -11.42 3.55
CA GLU A 213 -3.73 -11.19 3.62
C GLU A 213 -3.34 -10.49 4.94
N ALA A 214 -4.05 -9.43 5.32
CA ALA A 214 -3.83 -8.72 6.58
C ALA A 214 -3.98 -9.63 7.81
N LEU A 215 -5.06 -10.41 7.86
CA LEU A 215 -5.32 -11.36 8.94
C LEU A 215 -4.25 -12.46 9.02
N ASN A 216 -3.75 -12.94 7.87
CA ASN A 216 -2.68 -13.92 7.83
C ASN A 216 -1.37 -13.35 8.37
N LEU A 217 -1.00 -12.10 8.01
CA LEU A 217 0.13 -11.42 8.63
C LEU A 217 0.00 -11.33 10.14
N ILE A 218 -1.18 -10.93 10.63
CA ILE A 218 -1.43 -10.77 12.07
C ILE A 218 -1.37 -12.10 12.80
N ARG A 219 -2.00 -13.14 12.27
CA ARG A 219 -2.13 -14.44 12.94
C ARG A 219 -0.83 -15.26 12.95
N ASN A 220 -0.09 -15.17 11.86
CA ASN A 220 1.09 -16.02 11.67
C ASN A 220 2.39 -15.39 12.17
N ARG A 221 2.39 -14.15 12.63
CA ARG A 221 3.60 -13.49 13.12
C ARG A 221 4.07 -14.03 14.47
N LYS A 222 5.35 -13.98 14.69
CA LYS A 222 5.99 -14.00 16.01
C LYS A 222 6.61 -12.63 16.27
N GLY A 223 6.38 -12.06 17.47
CA GLY A 223 6.89 -10.72 17.79
C GLY A 223 6.01 -9.59 17.29
N ARG A 224 6.61 -8.46 16.90
CA ARG A 224 5.93 -7.21 16.57
C ARG A 224 5.09 -7.30 15.28
N THR A 225 3.88 -6.74 15.32
CA THR A 225 3.05 -6.57 14.12
C THR A 225 3.66 -5.53 13.20
N PRO A 226 3.82 -5.79 11.89
CA PRO A 226 4.15 -4.75 10.92
C PRO A 226 2.98 -3.79 10.75
N HIS A 227 3.21 -2.59 10.23
CA HIS A 227 2.15 -1.75 9.70
C HIS A 227 1.49 -2.46 8.51
N ILE A 228 0.16 -2.55 8.52
CA ILE A 228 -0.62 -3.19 7.45
C ILE A 228 -1.52 -2.14 6.84
N VAL A 229 -1.18 -1.72 5.64
CA VAL A 229 -1.83 -0.59 4.98
C VAL A 229 -2.22 -0.90 3.54
N ILE A 230 -3.20 -0.16 3.03
CA ILE A 230 -3.64 -0.25 1.64
C ILE A 230 -3.51 1.12 1.00
N VAL A 231 -2.96 1.17 -0.22
CA VAL A 231 -2.96 2.36 -1.08
C VAL A 231 -3.91 2.13 -2.24
N THR A 232 -4.77 3.11 -2.55
CA THR A 232 -5.79 2.96 -3.60
C THR A 232 -6.04 4.24 -4.39
N GLY A 233 -6.49 4.08 -5.65
CA GLY A 233 -7.07 5.12 -6.49
C GLY A 233 -8.57 4.95 -6.73
N GLU A 234 -9.28 4.16 -5.89
CA GLU A 234 -10.72 3.88 -6.01
C GLU A 234 -11.55 5.16 -5.82
N PRO A 235 -12.37 5.57 -6.80
CA PRO A 235 -13.15 6.80 -6.68
C PRO A 235 -14.42 6.65 -5.84
N LEU A 236 -14.92 5.43 -5.62
CA LEU A 236 -16.23 5.22 -5.00
C LEU A 236 -16.11 5.07 -3.48
N PRO A 237 -16.61 6.05 -2.66
CA PRO A 237 -16.45 6.06 -1.21
C PRO A 237 -17.00 4.81 -0.51
N SER A 238 -18.11 4.24 -0.99
CA SER A 238 -18.69 3.03 -0.42
C SER A 238 -17.76 1.80 -0.53
N ARG A 239 -16.95 1.71 -1.58
CA ARG A 239 -15.94 0.65 -1.72
C ARG A 239 -14.74 0.88 -0.80
N ILE A 240 -14.31 2.13 -0.67
CA ILE A 240 -13.26 2.51 0.28
C ILE A 240 -13.74 2.17 1.71
N ALA A 241 -14.94 2.60 2.07
CA ALA A 241 -15.54 2.34 3.38
C ALA A 241 -15.67 0.85 3.72
N SER A 242 -15.94 0.00 2.73
CA SER A 242 -16.04 -1.45 2.94
C SER A 242 -14.76 -2.08 3.50
N LEU A 243 -13.59 -1.47 3.27
CA LEU A 243 -12.31 -1.87 3.85
C LEU A 243 -11.92 -1.02 5.06
N ALA A 244 -12.12 0.29 4.97
CA ALA A 244 -11.69 1.23 6.00
C ALA A 244 -12.46 1.07 7.32
N LEU A 245 -13.75 0.72 7.29
CA LEU A 245 -14.60 0.60 8.49
C LEU A 245 -14.40 -0.70 9.27
N GLY A 246 -13.57 -1.62 8.83
CA GLY A 246 -13.18 -2.78 9.61
C GLY A 246 -12.24 -2.42 10.77
N THR A 247 -12.11 -3.31 11.75
CA THR A 247 -11.22 -3.14 12.90
C THR A 247 -10.23 -4.28 13.02
N GLY A 248 -8.96 -3.95 13.28
CA GLY A 248 -7.93 -4.89 13.72
C GLY A 248 -7.17 -5.63 12.62
N ASP A 249 -7.55 -5.47 11.35
CA ASP A 249 -6.88 -6.13 10.22
C ASP A 249 -6.05 -5.15 9.36
N ILE A 250 -6.54 -3.93 9.15
CA ILE A 250 -5.87 -2.90 8.35
C ILE A 250 -5.72 -1.64 9.21
N ASP A 251 -4.53 -1.09 9.30
CA ASP A 251 -4.25 0.10 10.11
C ASP A 251 -4.91 1.35 9.50
N CYS A 252 -4.66 1.60 8.22
CA CYS A 252 -5.20 2.74 7.49
C CYS A 252 -5.24 2.49 5.99
N LEU A 253 -6.17 3.17 5.29
CA LEU A 253 -6.16 3.29 3.83
C LEU A 253 -5.56 4.63 3.44
N TYR A 254 -4.75 4.62 2.38
CA TYR A 254 -4.17 5.82 1.78
C TYR A 254 -4.70 5.98 0.36
N HIS A 255 -5.20 7.18 0.06
CA HIS A 255 -5.75 7.46 -1.27
C HIS A 255 -4.73 8.23 -2.12
N ALA A 256 -4.56 7.80 -3.36
CA ALA A 256 -3.66 8.45 -4.32
C ALA A 256 -4.05 9.91 -4.63
N PHE A 257 -5.33 10.27 -4.41
CA PHE A 257 -5.96 11.54 -4.77
C PHE A 257 -6.93 12.00 -3.69
N LEU A 258 -6.58 11.95 -2.40
CA LEU A 258 -7.56 12.23 -1.34
C LEU A 258 -8.11 13.65 -1.42
N TYR A 259 -7.25 14.64 -1.67
CA TYR A 259 -7.69 16.04 -1.75
C TYR A 259 -8.66 16.25 -2.91
N GLU A 260 -8.37 15.66 -4.07
CA GLU A 260 -9.21 15.72 -5.26
C GLU A 260 -10.51 14.90 -5.06
N LEU A 261 -10.45 13.78 -4.32
CA LEU A 261 -11.65 13.00 -3.97
C LEU A 261 -12.59 13.81 -3.07
N ILE A 262 -12.08 14.47 -2.03
CA ILE A 262 -12.86 15.32 -1.14
C ILE A 262 -13.51 16.45 -1.96
N GLU A 263 -12.74 17.18 -2.75
CA GLU A 263 -13.24 18.25 -3.59
C GLU A 263 -14.31 17.76 -4.59
N ALA A 264 -14.10 16.58 -5.17
CA ALA A 264 -15.06 15.99 -6.11
C ALA A 264 -16.39 15.67 -5.44
N VAL A 265 -16.40 15.01 -4.28
CA VAL A 265 -17.65 14.61 -3.62
C VAL A 265 -18.39 15.82 -3.02
N ASP A 266 -17.68 16.83 -2.56
CA ASP A 266 -18.26 18.05 -1.99
C ASP A 266 -18.94 18.93 -3.06
N ASN A 267 -18.44 18.90 -4.29
CA ASN A 267 -18.95 19.74 -5.37
C ASN A 267 -19.96 19.04 -6.31
N LEU A 268 -20.16 17.72 -6.16
CA LEU A 268 -21.08 16.96 -7.02
C LEU A 268 -22.50 16.94 -6.43
N PRO A 269 -23.51 17.58 -7.12
CA PRO A 269 -24.89 17.56 -6.67
C PRO A 269 -25.45 16.12 -6.60
N GLY A 270 -26.21 15.82 -5.54
CA GLY A 270 -26.81 14.50 -5.33
C GLY A 270 -25.81 13.43 -4.90
N ARG A 271 -24.65 13.83 -4.35
CA ARG A 271 -23.61 12.94 -3.80
C ARG A 271 -23.30 13.22 -2.33
N GLU A 272 -24.25 13.81 -1.61
CA GLU A 272 -24.13 14.18 -0.20
C GLU A 272 -23.76 12.97 0.68
N ASP A 273 -24.36 11.78 0.43
CA ASP A 273 -24.01 10.55 1.13
C ASP A 273 -22.54 10.13 0.89
N SER A 274 -22.01 10.39 -0.32
CA SER A 274 -20.61 10.11 -0.65
C SER A 274 -19.66 11.07 0.05
N ALA A 275 -20.02 12.34 0.15
CA ALA A 275 -19.26 13.36 0.89
C ALA A 275 -19.24 13.03 2.38
N GLU A 276 -20.40 12.76 3.00
CA GLU A 276 -20.50 12.36 4.40
C GLU A 276 -19.64 11.13 4.71
N MET A 277 -19.65 10.14 3.82
CA MET A 277 -18.84 8.92 3.98
C MET A 277 -17.34 9.23 3.91
N VAL A 278 -16.87 10.03 2.96
CA VAL A 278 -15.44 10.41 2.87
C VAL A 278 -15.02 11.17 4.12
N HIS A 279 -15.79 12.18 4.53
CA HIS A 279 -15.48 12.95 5.75
C HIS A 279 -15.47 12.07 7.00
N THR A 280 -16.43 11.14 7.15
CA THR A 280 -16.44 10.17 8.25
C THR A 280 -15.15 9.33 8.29
N LEU A 281 -14.64 8.88 7.14
CA LEU A 281 -13.43 8.08 7.07
C LEU A 281 -12.17 8.92 7.39
N VAL A 282 -12.12 10.16 6.93
CA VAL A 282 -11.00 11.08 7.17
C VAL A 282 -10.97 11.50 8.64
N ASP A 283 -12.09 11.95 9.20
CA ASP A 283 -12.22 12.37 10.59
C ASP A 283 -11.96 11.19 11.56
N GLY A 284 -12.40 10.00 11.17
CA GLY A 284 -12.12 8.75 11.86
C GLY A 284 -10.68 8.24 11.70
N LYS A 285 -9.82 8.94 10.98
CA LYS A 285 -8.41 8.56 10.69
C LYS A 285 -8.28 7.18 10.04
N ARG A 286 -9.27 6.81 9.23
CA ARG A 286 -9.30 5.53 8.49
C ARG A 286 -8.93 5.70 7.02
N LEU A 287 -8.95 6.94 6.52
CA LEU A 287 -8.57 7.32 5.16
C LEU A 287 -7.68 8.56 5.22
N LYS A 288 -6.52 8.50 4.58
CA LYS A 288 -5.53 9.57 4.50
C LYS A 288 -5.01 9.74 3.07
N ASP A 289 -4.33 10.84 2.77
CA ASP A 289 -3.63 11.00 1.49
C ASP A 289 -2.35 10.14 1.47
N ILE A 290 -1.90 9.74 0.29
CA ILE A 290 -0.66 8.97 0.14
C ILE A 290 0.55 9.68 0.76
N THR A 291 0.54 11.00 0.84
CA THR A 291 1.60 11.80 1.48
C THR A 291 1.68 11.63 2.99
N ASP A 292 0.63 11.16 3.64
CA ASP A 292 0.63 10.88 5.08
C ASP A 292 1.35 9.57 5.40
N LEU A 293 1.39 8.62 4.45
CA LEU A 293 1.96 7.29 4.64
C LEU A 293 3.41 7.31 5.17
N PRO A 294 4.37 8.06 4.61
CA PRO A 294 5.74 8.06 5.13
C PRO A 294 5.86 8.55 6.57
N LEU A 295 5.01 9.50 6.98
CA LEU A 295 4.98 10.03 8.35
C LEU A 295 4.37 9.01 9.30
N ASP A 296 3.29 8.35 8.93
CA ASP A 296 2.66 7.31 9.73
C ASP A 296 3.58 6.08 9.90
N LEU A 297 4.36 5.72 8.89
CA LEU A 297 5.39 4.69 9.00
C LEU A 297 6.55 5.10 9.93
N SER A 298 6.67 6.36 10.26
CA SER A 298 7.73 6.88 11.15
C SER A 298 7.38 6.82 12.63
N VAL A 299 6.17 6.39 13.00
CA VAL A 299 5.70 6.27 14.39
C VAL A 299 6.11 4.96 15.07
#